data_b6fa7811432b79f5dac5084416af3dc6
#
_entry.id   b6fa7811432b79f5dac5084416af3dc6
#
_cell.length_a   1.000
_cell.length_b   1.000
_cell.length_c   1.000
_cell.angle_alpha   90.00
_cell.angle_beta   90.00
_cell.angle_gamma   90.00
#
_symmetry.space_group_name_H-M   'P 1'
#
loop_
_entity.id
_entity.type
_entity.pdbx_description
1 polymer ?
#
loop_
_entity_poly.entity_id
_entity_poly.type
_entity_poly.pdbx_seq_one_letter_code
_entity_poly.pdbx_strand_id
1 'polypeptide(L)'
;MARIGAFGNLVFSVSDQTVKTFDNMKWDFSAKYATHDRHIKADLLEYQGPEIETVSFGMEFSVFLGVDPWKEIKKLREMVRSGYTGRLVIGRMIYGNYKWVIQKGTVSLKYFDGNGNLLSARADVTLKEYPRR
;
A
#
# COMPACT_ATOMS: atom_id res chain seq x y z
N MET A 1 -16.01 12.06 -11.57
CA MET A 1 -14.94 11.11 -11.20
C MET A 1 -15.37 10.30 -9.97
N ALA A 2 -15.33 8.99 -10.09
CA ALA A 2 -15.66 8.13 -8.97
C ALA A 2 -14.41 7.89 -8.12
N ARG A 3 -14.50 8.23 -6.84
CA ARG A 3 -13.42 8.01 -5.89
C ARG A 3 -13.63 6.67 -5.20
N ILE A 4 -12.73 5.73 -5.43
CA ILE A 4 -12.81 4.39 -4.87
C ILE A 4 -12.30 4.38 -3.43
N GLY A 5 -11.19 5.06 -3.18
CA GLY A 5 -10.58 5.09 -1.87
C GLY A 5 -9.44 6.10 -1.81
N ALA A 6 -8.77 6.14 -0.69
CA ALA A 6 -7.67 7.07 -0.48
C ALA A 6 -6.71 6.58 0.62
N PHE A 7 -5.45 6.94 0.44
CA PHE A 7 -4.45 6.92 1.49
C PHE A 7 -3.79 8.31 1.48
N GLY A 8 -4.28 9.20 2.35
CA GLY A 8 -3.80 10.56 2.37
C GLY A 8 -3.99 11.25 1.03
N ASN A 9 -2.89 11.70 0.41
CA ASN A 9 -2.89 12.37 -0.89
C ASN A 9 -2.96 11.41 -2.07
N LEU A 10 -2.89 10.12 -1.81
CA LEU A 10 -2.95 9.09 -2.85
C LEU A 10 -4.41 8.66 -2.99
N VAL A 11 -5.04 9.09 -4.05
CA VAL A 11 -6.47 8.86 -4.30
C VAL A 11 -6.64 7.83 -5.39
N PHE A 12 -7.44 6.81 -5.09
CA PHE A 12 -7.83 5.78 -6.06
C PHE A 12 -9.15 6.21 -6.71
N SER A 13 -9.17 6.33 -8.02
CA SER A 13 -10.34 6.81 -8.72
C SER A 13 -10.48 6.23 -10.11
N VAL A 14 -11.72 6.21 -10.59
CA VAL A 14 -12.04 5.80 -11.96
C VAL A 14 -13.00 6.83 -12.54
N SER A 15 -12.72 7.29 -13.77
CA SER A 15 -13.61 8.16 -14.52
C SER A 15 -13.41 7.89 -16.01
N ASP A 16 -14.19 8.56 -16.85
CA ASP A 16 -14.05 8.42 -18.29
C ASP A 16 -12.68 8.87 -18.81
N GLN A 17 -12.00 9.73 -18.07
CA GLN A 17 -10.73 10.32 -18.50
C GLN A 17 -9.54 9.89 -17.65
N THR A 18 -9.76 9.36 -16.46
CA THR A 18 -8.69 9.06 -15.53
C THR A 18 -8.96 7.74 -14.83
N VAL A 19 -7.95 6.88 -14.80
CA VAL A 19 -8.01 5.63 -14.05
C VAL A 19 -6.83 5.59 -13.10
N LYS A 20 -7.12 5.67 -11.81
CA LYS A 20 -6.15 5.56 -10.71
C LYS A 20 -6.63 4.48 -9.76
N THR A 21 -6.62 3.25 -10.23
CA THR A 21 -7.03 2.13 -9.43
C THR A 21 -5.82 1.33 -8.95
N PHE A 22 -6.08 0.45 -8.04
CA PHE A 22 -5.08 -0.48 -7.54
C PHE A 22 -5.53 -1.90 -7.85
N ASP A 23 -4.56 -2.81 -7.87
CA ASP A 23 -4.84 -4.23 -8.07
C ASP A 23 -4.03 -5.06 -7.09
N ASN A 24 -4.35 -6.35 -7.04
CA ASN A 24 -3.62 -7.33 -6.23
C ASN A 24 -3.46 -6.91 -4.78
N MET A 25 -4.49 -6.28 -4.22
CA MET A 25 -4.44 -5.87 -2.82
C MET A 25 -4.46 -7.09 -1.92
N LYS A 26 -3.50 -7.14 -1.01
CA LYS A 26 -3.39 -8.20 -0.01
C LYS A 26 -3.32 -7.56 1.37
N TRP A 27 -4.00 -8.17 2.31
CA TRP A 27 -4.01 -7.74 3.69
C TRP A 27 -3.53 -8.89 4.55
N ASP A 28 -2.36 -8.74 5.14
CA ASP A 28 -1.73 -9.77 5.95
C ASP A 28 -1.86 -9.41 7.42
N PHE A 29 -2.34 -10.35 8.20
CA PHE A 29 -2.45 -10.18 9.64
C PHE A 29 -2.10 -11.51 10.31
N SER A 30 -1.42 -11.40 11.44
CA SER A 30 -0.92 -12.57 12.17
C SER A 30 -0.88 -12.29 13.66
N ALA A 31 -0.69 -13.33 14.42
CA ALA A 31 -0.56 -13.24 15.86
C ALA A 31 0.78 -13.83 16.28
N LYS A 32 1.31 -13.32 17.38
CA LYS A 32 2.58 -13.77 17.90
C LYS A 32 2.35 -14.80 18.98
N TYR A 33 3.05 -15.93 18.86
CA TYR A 33 3.00 -17.02 19.83
C TYR A 33 4.40 -17.39 20.26
N ALA A 34 4.54 -17.72 21.54
CA ALA A 34 5.77 -18.35 22.05
C ALA A 34 5.53 -19.85 22.18
N THR A 35 6.58 -20.62 21.93
CA THR A 35 6.54 -22.07 22.09
C THR A 35 7.28 -22.46 23.36
N HIS A 36 6.61 -23.23 24.21
CA HIS A 36 7.20 -23.75 25.43
C HIS A 36 7.45 -25.26 25.31
N ASP A 37 8.70 -25.68 25.46
CA ASP A 37 9.08 -27.07 25.40
C ASP A 37 8.59 -27.82 26.62
N ARG A 38 8.14 -29.06 26.39
CA ARG A 38 7.82 -30.02 27.47
C ARG A 38 8.53 -31.33 27.22
N HIS A 39 9.12 -31.88 28.26
CA HIS A 39 9.92 -33.11 28.14
C HIS A 39 9.13 -34.33 27.69
N ILE A 40 7.86 -34.41 28.02
CA ILE A 40 7.06 -35.62 27.85
C ILE A 40 5.90 -35.40 26.88
N LYS A 41 5.53 -34.16 26.60
CA LYS A 41 4.36 -33.80 25.80
C LYS A 41 4.73 -32.88 24.64
N ALA A 42 3.80 -32.69 23.71
CA ALA A 42 3.97 -31.77 22.64
C ALA A 42 4.17 -30.34 23.16
N ASP A 43 4.82 -29.52 22.35
CA ASP A 43 5.07 -28.12 22.68
C ASP A 43 3.76 -27.38 22.97
N LEU A 44 3.83 -26.44 23.89
CA LEU A 44 2.69 -25.61 24.27
C LEU A 44 2.84 -24.23 23.62
N LEU A 45 1.79 -23.77 22.94
CA LEU A 45 1.75 -22.43 22.37
C LEU A 45 1.16 -21.45 23.35
N GLU A 46 1.76 -20.29 23.47
CA GLU A 46 1.28 -19.20 24.30
C GLU A 46 1.07 -17.96 23.45
N TYR A 47 -0.15 -17.43 23.45
CA TYR A 47 -0.49 -16.25 22.70
C TYR A 47 0.17 -15.01 23.31
N GLN A 48 0.88 -14.25 22.49
CA GLN A 48 1.59 -13.03 22.92
C GLN A 48 1.03 -11.75 22.31
N GLY A 49 -0.04 -11.84 21.56
CA GLY A 49 -0.70 -10.68 20.99
C GLY A 49 -0.66 -10.66 19.46
N PRO A 50 -1.31 -9.65 18.87
CA PRO A 50 -1.28 -9.49 17.43
C PRO A 50 0.06 -8.91 16.96
N GLU A 51 0.48 -9.30 15.77
CA GLU A 51 1.59 -8.63 15.11
C GLU A 51 1.07 -7.45 14.29
N ILE A 52 1.99 -6.57 13.91
CA ILE A 52 1.67 -5.43 13.05
C ILE A 52 1.19 -5.96 11.71
N GLU A 53 0.06 -5.41 11.24
CA GLU A 53 -0.52 -5.82 9.98
C GLU A 53 0.14 -5.11 8.80
N THR A 54 0.07 -5.74 7.64
CA THR A 54 0.59 -5.15 6.41
C THR A 54 -0.45 -5.21 5.30
N VAL A 55 -0.43 -4.22 4.43
CA VAL A 55 -1.24 -4.20 3.22
C VAL A 55 -0.31 -3.94 2.04
N SER A 56 -0.48 -4.70 0.97
CA SER A 56 0.27 -4.46 -0.25
C SER A 56 -0.68 -4.38 -1.43
N PHE A 57 -0.35 -3.55 -2.39
CA PHE A 57 -1.14 -3.39 -3.61
C PHE A 57 -0.26 -2.81 -4.71
N GLY A 58 -0.76 -2.93 -5.95
CA GLY A 58 -0.11 -2.34 -7.10
C GLY A 58 -0.98 -1.27 -7.72
N MET A 59 -0.35 -0.30 -8.34
CA MET A 59 -1.02 0.76 -9.08
C MET A 59 -0.35 0.96 -10.42
N GLU A 60 -1.15 1.26 -11.45
CA GLU A 60 -0.62 1.59 -12.76
C GLU A 60 -0.89 3.05 -13.06
N PHE A 61 0.15 3.72 -13.56
CA PHE A 61 0.09 5.10 -13.99
C PHE A 61 0.43 5.17 -15.46
N SER A 62 -0.47 5.70 -16.28
CA SER A 62 -0.28 5.77 -17.72
C SER A 62 -0.92 7.04 -18.26
N VAL A 63 -0.24 7.70 -19.20
CA VAL A 63 -0.82 8.84 -19.90
C VAL A 63 -2.06 8.43 -20.68
N PHE A 64 -2.14 7.17 -21.11
CA PHE A 64 -3.31 6.65 -21.81
C PHE A 64 -4.52 6.49 -20.91
N LEU A 65 -4.31 6.49 -19.59
CA LEU A 65 -5.37 6.42 -18.59
C LEU A 65 -5.66 7.79 -17.97
N GLY A 66 -5.12 8.84 -18.55
CA GLY A 66 -5.34 10.21 -18.09
C GLY A 66 -4.52 10.63 -16.88
N VAL A 67 -3.42 9.94 -16.61
CA VAL A 67 -2.57 10.16 -15.45
C VAL A 67 -1.19 10.59 -15.91
N ASP A 68 -0.57 11.52 -15.18
CA ASP A 68 0.84 11.86 -15.38
C ASP A 68 1.68 10.93 -14.48
N PRO A 69 2.34 9.91 -15.06
CA PRO A 69 3.05 8.93 -14.25
C PRO A 69 4.17 9.55 -13.41
N TRP A 70 4.91 10.49 -13.98
CA TRP A 70 6.03 11.11 -13.29
C TRP A 70 5.57 11.86 -12.04
N LYS A 71 4.45 12.59 -12.16
CA LYS A 71 3.89 13.34 -11.05
C LYS A 71 3.43 12.42 -9.91
N GLU A 72 2.77 11.33 -10.26
CA GLU A 72 2.30 10.38 -9.25
C GLU A 72 3.44 9.64 -8.56
N ILE A 73 4.49 9.31 -9.31
CA ILE A 73 5.68 8.67 -8.75
C ILE A 73 6.38 9.61 -7.77
N LYS A 74 6.52 10.88 -8.14
CA LYS A 74 7.16 11.86 -7.25
C LYS A 74 6.36 12.04 -5.97
N LYS A 75 5.05 12.07 -6.07
CA LYS A 75 4.17 12.17 -4.91
C LYS A 75 4.35 10.97 -3.98
N LEU A 76 4.34 9.77 -4.54
CA LEU A 76 4.52 8.54 -3.78
C LEU A 76 5.89 8.51 -3.10
N ARG A 77 6.94 8.85 -3.83
CA ARG A 77 8.30 8.88 -3.29
C ARG A 77 8.40 9.86 -2.12
N GLU A 78 7.78 11.04 -2.26
CA GLU A 78 7.82 12.05 -1.20
C GLU A 78 7.09 11.58 0.05
N MET A 79 5.97 10.87 -0.10
CA MET A 79 5.25 10.30 1.04
C MET A 79 6.11 9.28 1.79
N VAL A 80 6.88 8.47 1.07
CA VAL A 80 7.80 7.52 1.69
C VAL A 80 8.91 8.25 2.44
N ARG A 81 9.51 9.23 1.81
CA ARG A 81 10.66 9.97 2.38
C ARG A 81 10.28 10.80 3.61
N SER A 82 9.07 11.32 3.62
CA SER A 82 8.60 12.16 4.74
C SER A 82 8.04 11.35 5.90
N GLY A 83 7.89 10.03 5.73
CA GLY A 83 7.30 9.19 6.75
C GLY A 83 5.83 9.48 6.97
N TYR A 84 5.10 9.82 5.89
CA TYR A 84 3.69 10.15 5.96
C TYR A 84 2.89 9.01 6.58
N THR A 85 2.04 9.35 7.55
CA THR A 85 1.11 8.39 8.14
C THR A 85 -0.31 8.84 7.85
N GLY A 86 -1.19 7.89 7.56
CA GLY A 86 -2.58 8.19 7.27
C GLY A 86 -3.44 6.95 7.32
N ARG A 87 -4.74 7.16 7.30
CA ARG A 87 -5.69 6.06 7.28
C ARG A 87 -5.90 5.59 5.85
N LEU A 88 -6.09 4.28 5.72
CA LEU A 88 -6.41 3.67 4.44
C LEU A 88 -7.92 3.46 4.38
N VAL A 89 -8.56 4.12 3.43
CA VAL A 89 -10.01 4.05 3.25
C VAL A 89 -10.29 3.57 1.84
N ILE A 90 -11.07 2.51 1.70
CA ILE A 90 -11.50 2.01 0.41
C ILE A 90 -13.00 1.76 0.49
N GLY A 91 -13.74 2.40 -0.42
CA GLY A 91 -15.18 2.40 -0.32
C GLY A 91 -15.62 3.14 0.93
N ARG A 92 -16.36 2.48 1.78
CA ARG A 92 -16.80 3.02 3.08
C ARG A 92 -16.05 2.40 4.25
N MET A 93 -15.03 1.57 3.96
CA MET A 93 -14.34 0.80 4.97
C MET A 93 -13.00 1.44 5.31
N ILE A 94 -12.73 1.59 6.60
CA ILE A 94 -11.43 2.00 7.09
C ILE A 94 -10.66 0.72 7.41
N TYR A 95 -9.48 0.57 6.83
CA TYR A 95 -8.68 -0.62 6.98
C TYR A 95 -7.74 -0.49 8.17
N GLY A 96 -7.75 -1.50 9.04
CA GLY A 96 -6.91 -1.55 10.23
C GLY A 96 -7.41 -0.66 11.36
N ASN A 97 -6.80 -0.81 12.54
CA ASN A 97 -7.15 -0.04 13.72
C ASN A 97 -6.32 1.23 13.87
N TYR A 98 -5.22 1.30 13.16
CA TYR A 98 -4.25 2.37 13.27
C TYR A 98 -4.01 3.01 11.91
N LYS A 99 -3.26 4.10 11.92
CA LYS A 99 -2.79 4.70 10.67
C LYS A 99 -1.73 3.80 10.06
N TRP A 100 -1.52 3.98 8.76
CA TRP A 100 -0.55 3.22 7.99
C TRP A 100 0.60 4.12 7.56
N VAL A 101 1.76 3.51 7.39
CA VAL A 101 2.93 4.17 6.82
C VAL A 101 3.39 3.34 5.63
N ILE A 102 3.93 4.00 4.61
CA ILE A 102 4.48 3.30 3.47
C ILE A 102 5.86 2.78 3.85
N GLN A 103 5.98 1.48 4.01
CA GLN A 103 7.25 0.85 4.33
C GLN A 103 8.16 0.76 3.11
N LYS A 104 7.59 0.44 1.96
CA LYS A 104 8.34 0.22 0.74
C LYS A 104 7.50 0.55 -0.48
N GLY A 105 8.11 1.20 -1.45
CA GLY A 105 7.52 1.40 -2.76
C GLY A 105 8.53 0.97 -3.82
N THR A 106 8.08 0.21 -4.79
CA THR A 106 8.90 -0.22 -5.93
C THR A 106 8.21 0.23 -7.20
N VAL A 107 8.91 0.95 -8.04
CA VAL A 107 8.35 1.49 -9.28
C VAL A 107 9.08 0.88 -10.47
N SER A 108 8.29 0.30 -11.38
CA SER A 108 8.78 -0.20 -12.65
C SER A 108 8.42 0.82 -13.74
N LEU A 109 9.44 1.40 -14.35
CA LEU A 109 9.26 2.38 -15.41
C LEU A 109 9.21 1.64 -16.73
N LYS A 110 8.01 1.56 -17.32
CA LYS A 110 7.77 0.63 -18.44
C LYS A 110 8.07 1.20 -19.80
N TYR A 111 7.51 2.36 -20.11
CA TYR A 111 7.59 2.91 -21.47
C TYR A 111 7.92 4.39 -21.43
N PHE A 112 8.77 4.81 -22.36
CA PHE A 112 9.16 6.19 -22.56
C PHE A 112 8.91 6.58 -24.02
N ASP A 113 8.68 7.86 -24.27
CA ASP A 113 8.62 8.37 -25.64
C ASP A 113 10.03 8.64 -26.19
N GLY A 114 10.10 9.14 -27.42
CA GLY A 114 11.39 9.42 -28.07
C GLY A 114 12.20 10.53 -27.42
N ASN A 115 11.59 11.33 -26.54
CA ASN A 115 12.26 12.43 -25.85
C ASN A 115 12.58 12.08 -24.38
N GLY A 116 12.31 10.85 -23.97
CA GLY A 116 12.59 10.41 -22.59
C GLY A 116 11.47 10.72 -21.60
N ASN A 117 10.30 11.13 -22.06
CA ASN A 117 9.16 11.34 -21.18
C ASN A 117 8.51 10.02 -20.82
N LEU A 118 8.22 9.83 -19.54
CA LEU A 118 7.64 8.59 -19.05
C LEU A 118 6.17 8.50 -19.48
N LEU A 119 5.82 7.41 -20.15
CA LEU A 119 4.46 7.17 -20.62
C LEU A 119 3.68 6.23 -19.72
N SER A 120 4.35 5.25 -19.10
CA SER A 120 3.69 4.22 -18.31
C SER A 120 4.61 3.70 -17.23
N ALA A 121 4.06 3.48 -16.05
CA ALA A 121 4.79 2.92 -14.92
C ALA A 121 3.84 2.13 -14.03
N ARG A 122 4.41 1.20 -13.27
CA ARG A 122 3.69 0.45 -12.26
C ARG A 122 4.37 0.66 -10.91
N ALA A 123 3.59 0.92 -9.88
CA ALA A 123 4.09 1.04 -8.52
C ALA A 123 3.51 -0.08 -7.66
N ASP A 124 4.37 -0.78 -6.94
CA ASP A 124 3.98 -1.77 -5.96
C ASP A 124 4.32 -1.19 -4.59
N VAL A 125 3.32 -1.12 -3.71
CA VAL A 125 3.42 -0.42 -2.45
C VAL A 125 3.09 -1.37 -1.30
N THR A 126 3.88 -1.31 -0.24
CA THR A 126 3.62 -2.05 0.99
C THR A 126 3.41 -1.06 2.12
N LEU A 127 2.23 -1.13 2.73
CA LEU A 127 1.88 -0.34 3.90
C LEU A 127 2.02 -1.19 5.16
N LYS A 128 2.42 -0.55 6.23
CA LYS A 128 2.56 -1.20 7.53
C LYS A 128 1.83 -0.37 8.56
N GLU A 129 1.13 -1.03 9.49
CA GLU A 129 0.47 -0.30 10.57
C GLU A 129 1.49 0.47 11.40
N TYR A 130 1.09 1.66 11.80
CA TYR A 130 1.92 2.51 12.66
C TYR A 130 1.15 2.78 13.94
N PRO A 131 1.21 1.84 14.93
CA PRO A 131 0.51 2.01 16.20
C PRO A 131 1.21 3.11 17.00
N ARG A 132 0.59 4.25 17.03
CA ARG A 132 1.10 5.43 17.73
C ARG A 132 0.18 5.76 18.90
N ARG A 133 0.79 5.88 20.03
CA ARG A 133 0.07 6.29 21.24
C ARG A 133 -0.10 7.80 21.32
#